data_257a932b9fac9cb965fc378d78fca4b3
#
_entry.id   257a932b9fac9cb965fc378d78fca4b3
#
_cell.length_a   1.000
_cell.length_b   1.000
_cell.length_c   1.000
_cell.angle_alpha   90.00
_cell.angle_beta   90.00
_cell.angle_gamma   90.00
#
_symmetry.space_group_name_H-M   'P 1'
#
loop_
_entity.id
_entity.type
_entity.pdbx_description
1 polymer ?
#
loop_
_entity_poly.entity_id
_entity_poly.type
_entity_poly.pdbx_seq_one_letter_code
_entity_poly.pdbx_strand_id
1 'polypeptide(L)'
;MPTKLSRSLLISSAAGFGLSLLSALPAGAHGSADAGVMAGALHPLLGLDHLLLLVGVGLTAARFGPLLLGFALGGAVLGSVFGSFGGQLPAAEVLAALAVSAVGAALLLSDKLQKPLPALASVLGSAVAVHAMLHGQEASGSASWWLGALMASALSIGLSFAAGRQLSQRMNQLAAGVLV
;
A
#
# COMPACT_ATOMS: atom_id res chain seq x y z
N MET A 1 9.97 -32.32 0.31
CA MET A 1 10.96 -31.21 0.46
C MET A 1 10.43 -30.00 -0.30
N PRO A 2 10.43 -28.80 0.26
CA PRO A 2 10.01 -27.59 -0.47
C PRO A 2 10.97 -27.34 -1.63
N THR A 3 10.42 -26.99 -2.79
CA THR A 3 11.21 -26.65 -3.98
C THR A 3 12.05 -25.41 -3.73
N LYS A 4 13.15 -25.21 -4.51
CA LYS A 4 13.98 -23.99 -4.40
C LYS A 4 13.15 -22.70 -4.55
N LEU A 5 12.13 -22.72 -5.41
CA LEU A 5 11.20 -21.60 -5.62
C LEU A 5 10.36 -21.31 -4.38
N SER A 6 9.87 -22.35 -3.66
CA SER A 6 9.08 -22.15 -2.44
C SER A 6 9.92 -21.60 -1.30
N ARG A 7 11.19 -21.97 -1.19
CA ARG A 7 12.12 -21.38 -0.21
C ARG A 7 12.40 -19.91 -0.49
N SER A 8 12.64 -19.54 -1.75
CA SER A 8 12.87 -18.16 -2.14
C SER A 8 11.65 -17.28 -1.83
N LEU A 9 10.45 -17.75 -2.14
CA LEU A 9 9.21 -17.03 -1.81
C LEU A 9 9.01 -16.88 -0.31
N LEU A 10 9.28 -17.90 0.49
CA LEU A 10 9.18 -17.82 1.95
C LEU A 10 10.17 -16.81 2.55
N ILE A 11 11.41 -16.80 2.06
CA ILE A 11 12.42 -15.82 2.51
C ILE A 11 12.01 -14.41 2.12
N SER A 12 11.56 -14.18 0.88
CA SER A 12 11.10 -12.87 0.43
C SER A 12 9.88 -12.39 1.22
N SER A 13 8.93 -13.29 1.50
CA SER A 13 7.75 -12.98 2.31
C SER A 13 8.12 -12.63 3.75
N ALA A 14 9.01 -13.41 4.37
CA ALA A 14 9.48 -13.13 5.73
C ALA A 14 10.26 -11.81 5.81
N ALA A 15 11.10 -11.52 4.81
CA ALA A 15 11.82 -10.26 4.73
C ALA A 15 10.87 -9.06 4.54
N GLY A 16 9.88 -9.18 3.64
CA GLY A 16 8.87 -8.14 3.42
C GLY A 16 8.03 -7.88 4.68
N PHE A 17 7.58 -8.94 5.35
CA PHE A 17 6.84 -8.83 6.61
C PHE A 17 7.70 -8.18 7.70
N GLY A 18 8.96 -8.57 7.83
CA GLY A 18 9.88 -7.95 8.78
C GLY A 18 10.11 -6.47 8.49
N LEU A 19 10.28 -6.07 7.23
CA LEU A 19 10.39 -4.68 6.80
C LEU A 19 9.11 -3.89 7.09
N SER A 20 7.94 -4.47 6.83
CA SER A 20 6.65 -3.83 7.15
C SER A 20 6.50 -3.59 8.65
N LEU A 21 6.88 -4.54 9.51
CA LEU A 21 6.84 -4.36 10.95
C LEU A 21 7.85 -3.32 11.45
N LEU A 22 9.04 -3.26 10.85
CA LEU A 22 10.05 -2.25 11.18
C LEU A 22 9.60 -0.84 10.78
N SER A 23 8.85 -0.69 9.70
CA SER A 23 8.30 0.60 9.27
C SER A 23 7.11 1.07 10.12
N ALA A 24 6.50 0.17 10.92
CA ALA A 24 5.50 0.55 11.93
C ALA A 24 6.10 1.18 13.20
N LEU A 25 7.43 1.15 13.36
CA LEU A 25 8.10 1.93 14.40
C LEU A 25 7.97 3.41 14.06
N PRO A 26 7.80 4.33 15.05
CA PRO A 26 7.66 5.75 14.79
C PRO A 26 8.86 6.25 13.97
N ALA A 27 8.76 6.18 12.68
CA ALA A 27 9.72 6.79 11.79
C ALA A 27 9.47 8.30 11.86
N GLY A 28 10.51 9.11 11.98
CA GLY A 28 10.41 10.57 12.00
C GLY A 28 9.88 11.18 10.68
N ALA A 29 8.97 10.48 10.02
CA ALA A 29 8.21 10.94 8.86
C ALA A 29 7.13 11.97 9.24
N HIS A 30 6.92 12.23 10.54
CA HIS A 30 6.03 13.26 11.05
C HIS A 30 6.64 14.67 10.85
N GLY A 31 6.79 15.07 9.59
CA GLY A 31 6.97 16.46 9.24
C GLY A 31 5.68 17.22 9.54
N SER A 32 5.77 18.44 10.09
CA SER A 32 4.59 19.28 10.34
C SER A 32 3.74 19.39 9.08
N ALA A 33 2.42 19.24 9.21
CA ALA A 33 1.45 19.41 8.11
C ALA A 33 1.57 20.79 7.43
N ASP A 34 2.20 21.76 8.09
CA ASP A 34 2.46 23.12 7.59
C ASP A 34 3.59 23.19 6.55
N ALA A 35 4.35 22.11 6.31
CA ALA A 35 5.49 22.11 5.39
C ALA A 35 5.09 22.02 3.89
N GLY A 36 3.81 22.12 3.55
CA GLY A 36 3.30 22.35 2.19
C GLY A 36 3.42 21.14 1.24
N VAL A 37 3.33 21.43 -0.07
CA VAL A 37 3.28 20.42 -1.15
C VAL A 37 4.48 19.46 -1.11
N MET A 38 5.69 19.98 -0.86
CA MET A 38 6.90 19.16 -0.86
C MET A 38 6.90 18.12 0.26
N ALA A 39 6.51 18.51 1.47
CA ALA A 39 6.41 17.57 2.58
C ALA A 39 5.34 16.51 2.33
N GLY A 40 4.20 16.92 1.78
CA GLY A 40 3.18 15.98 1.34
C GLY A 40 3.68 14.98 0.30
N ALA A 41 4.45 15.44 -0.69
CA ALA A 41 5.00 14.58 -1.72
C ALA A 41 6.08 13.62 -1.19
N LEU A 42 6.94 14.09 -0.31
CA LEU A 42 8.01 13.27 0.26
C LEU A 42 7.47 12.22 1.24
N HIS A 43 6.34 12.47 1.90
CA HIS A 43 5.79 11.57 2.89
C HIS A 43 5.55 10.14 2.34
N PRO A 44 4.77 9.90 1.27
CA PRO A 44 4.57 8.57 0.73
C PRO A 44 5.81 8.00 0.02
N LEU A 45 6.78 8.83 -0.36
CA LEU A 45 8.00 8.38 -1.03
C LEU A 45 9.08 7.93 -0.04
N LEU A 46 9.14 8.53 1.15
CA LEU A 46 10.13 8.22 2.17
C LEU A 46 9.61 7.21 3.20
N GLY A 47 8.28 7.09 3.37
CA GLY A 47 7.66 6.05 4.17
C GLY A 47 7.70 4.71 3.44
N LEU A 48 8.50 3.76 3.94
CA LEU A 48 8.69 2.46 3.26
C LEU A 48 7.36 1.69 3.14
N ASP A 49 6.54 1.68 4.17
CA ASP A 49 5.22 1.06 4.20
C ASP A 49 4.27 1.68 3.16
N HIS A 50 4.26 3.02 3.05
CA HIS A 50 3.49 3.75 2.05
C HIS A 50 3.94 3.41 0.64
N LEU A 51 5.25 3.48 0.38
CA LEU A 51 5.80 3.19 -0.94
C LEU A 51 5.50 1.75 -1.36
N LEU A 52 5.67 0.78 -0.45
CA LEU A 52 5.36 -0.62 -0.70
C LEU A 52 3.86 -0.83 -0.98
N LEU A 53 2.99 -0.17 -0.21
CA LEU A 53 1.54 -0.22 -0.45
C LEU A 53 1.19 0.30 -1.84
N LEU A 54 1.68 1.49 -2.22
CA LEU A 54 1.41 2.12 -3.51
C LEU A 54 1.92 1.27 -4.68
N VAL A 55 3.13 0.70 -4.55
CA VAL A 55 3.69 -0.24 -5.52
C VAL A 55 2.82 -1.49 -5.62
N GLY A 56 2.40 -2.04 -4.49
CA GLY A 56 1.50 -3.20 -4.44
C GLY A 56 0.16 -2.95 -5.13
N VAL A 57 -0.44 -1.79 -4.90
CA VAL A 57 -1.68 -1.35 -5.58
C VAL A 57 -1.45 -1.30 -7.10
N GLY A 58 -0.39 -0.64 -7.56
CA GLY A 58 -0.08 -0.51 -8.98
C GLY A 58 0.17 -1.86 -9.67
N LEU A 59 0.99 -2.73 -9.06
CA LEU A 59 1.28 -4.06 -9.60
C LEU A 59 0.04 -4.95 -9.64
N THR A 60 -0.80 -4.90 -8.59
CA THR A 60 -2.05 -5.68 -8.55
C THR A 60 -3.02 -5.21 -9.63
N ALA A 61 -3.19 -3.89 -9.78
CA ALA A 61 -4.03 -3.32 -10.84
C ALA A 61 -3.49 -3.63 -12.24
N ALA A 62 -2.17 -3.63 -12.44
CA ALA A 62 -1.54 -4.00 -13.71
C ALA A 62 -1.86 -5.43 -14.13
N ARG A 63 -1.96 -6.34 -13.17
CA ARG A 63 -2.20 -7.77 -13.41
C ARG A 63 -3.69 -8.11 -13.55
N PHE A 64 -4.55 -7.54 -12.70
CA PHE A 64 -5.96 -7.94 -12.57
C PHE A 64 -6.95 -6.92 -13.08
N GLY A 65 -6.49 -5.77 -13.52
CA GLY A 65 -7.30 -4.75 -14.16
C GLY A 65 -7.36 -3.41 -13.41
N PRO A 66 -7.53 -2.31 -14.15
CA PRO A 66 -7.50 -0.96 -13.60
C PRO A 66 -8.68 -0.63 -12.68
N LEU A 67 -9.75 -1.44 -12.70
CA LEU A 67 -10.89 -1.27 -11.78
C LEU A 67 -10.45 -1.29 -10.30
N LEU A 68 -9.38 -2.03 -9.99
CA LEU A 68 -8.81 -2.10 -8.64
C LEU A 68 -8.29 -0.75 -8.14
N LEU A 69 -7.86 0.15 -9.04
CA LEU A 69 -7.48 1.52 -8.68
C LEU A 69 -8.68 2.31 -8.14
N GLY A 70 -9.87 2.06 -8.67
CA GLY A 70 -11.12 2.65 -8.16
C GLY A 70 -11.41 2.22 -6.71
N PHE A 71 -11.21 0.95 -6.38
CA PHE A 71 -11.35 0.47 -5.00
C PHE A 71 -10.30 1.03 -4.05
N ALA A 72 -9.05 1.14 -4.50
CA ALA A 72 -7.99 1.79 -3.73
C ALA A 72 -8.31 3.28 -3.48
N LEU A 73 -8.75 4.01 -4.51
CA LEU A 73 -9.17 5.41 -4.37
C LEU A 73 -10.37 5.56 -3.44
N GLY A 74 -11.38 4.69 -3.57
CA GLY A 74 -12.53 4.66 -2.67
C GLY A 74 -12.11 4.44 -1.22
N GLY A 75 -11.18 3.50 -1.00
CA GLY A 75 -10.57 3.27 0.33
C GLY A 75 -9.84 4.51 0.85
N ALA A 76 -9.04 5.18 0.00
CA ALA A 76 -8.35 6.41 0.37
C ALA A 76 -9.32 7.51 0.82
N VAL A 77 -10.37 7.76 0.05
CA VAL A 77 -11.38 8.77 0.38
C VAL A 77 -12.10 8.42 1.68
N LEU A 78 -12.61 7.19 1.81
CA LEU A 78 -13.35 6.77 3.00
C LEU A 78 -12.48 6.80 4.25
N GLY A 79 -11.24 6.31 4.15
CA GLY A 79 -10.30 6.32 5.27
C GLY A 79 -9.93 7.74 5.70
N SER A 80 -9.56 8.61 4.76
CA SER A 80 -9.20 10.00 5.06
C SER A 80 -10.36 10.75 5.70
N VAL A 81 -11.58 10.61 5.18
CA VAL A 81 -12.78 11.23 5.74
C VAL A 81 -13.03 10.69 7.15
N PHE A 82 -13.02 9.37 7.34
CA PHE A 82 -13.21 8.76 8.66
C PHE A 82 -12.19 9.28 9.68
N GLY A 83 -10.89 9.32 9.31
CA GLY A 83 -9.82 9.82 10.15
C GLY A 83 -9.98 11.32 10.47
N SER A 84 -10.34 12.16 9.50
CA SER A 84 -10.51 13.60 9.68
C SER A 84 -11.67 13.96 10.62
N PHE A 85 -12.65 13.07 10.77
CA PHE A 85 -13.72 13.21 11.78
C PHE A 85 -13.37 12.56 13.13
N GLY A 86 -12.09 12.22 13.36
CA GLY A 86 -11.62 11.63 14.61
C GLY A 86 -11.88 10.12 14.71
N GLY A 87 -12.22 9.47 13.59
CA GLY A 87 -12.36 8.01 13.54
C GLY A 87 -11.02 7.33 13.78
N GLN A 88 -11.03 6.28 14.61
CA GLN A 88 -9.82 5.53 14.99
C GLN A 88 -10.11 4.03 14.97
N LEU A 89 -9.07 3.25 14.65
CA LEU A 89 -9.07 1.80 14.81
C LEU A 89 -8.08 1.41 15.91
N PRO A 90 -8.42 0.40 16.75
CA PRO A 90 -7.45 -0.15 17.70
C PRO A 90 -6.19 -0.65 16.98
N ALA A 91 -5.01 -0.34 17.51
CA ALA A 91 -3.73 -0.73 16.93
C ALA A 91 -3.55 -0.35 15.45
N ALA A 92 -4.01 0.85 15.06
CA ALA A 92 -4.04 1.31 13.66
C ALA A 92 -2.68 1.22 12.96
N GLU A 93 -1.58 1.55 13.63
CA GLU A 93 -0.21 1.43 13.12
C GLU A 93 0.15 -0.01 12.75
N VAL A 94 -0.23 -0.96 13.61
CA VAL A 94 -0.02 -2.39 13.35
C VAL A 94 -0.90 -2.85 12.19
N LEU A 95 -2.15 -2.39 12.13
CA LEU A 95 -3.04 -2.69 11.01
C LEU A 95 -2.50 -2.12 9.69
N ALA A 96 -1.91 -0.93 9.70
CA ALA A 96 -1.27 -0.34 8.53
C ALA A 96 -0.07 -1.19 8.05
N ALA A 97 0.80 -1.61 8.95
CA ALA A 97 1.90 -2.51 8.60
C ALA A 97 1.41 -3.86 8.04
N LEU A 98 0.40 -4.46 8.68
CA LEU A 98 -0.21 -5.71 8.22
C LEU A 98 -0.95 -5.55 6.89
N ALA A 99 -1.48 -4.37 6.59
CA ALA A 99 -2.16 -4.07 5.34
C ALA A 99 -1.23 -4.21 4.14
N VAL A 100 0.03 -3.78 4.25
CA VAL A 100 1.05 -3.97 3.21
C VAL A 100 1.27 -5.46 2.95
N SER A 101 1.48 -6.24 4.02
CA SER A 101 1.64 -7.69 3.92
C SER A 101 0.40 -8.38 3.33
N ALA A 102 -0.80 -7.91 3.68
CA ALA A 102 -2.04 -8.46 3.15
C ALA A 102 -2.17 -8.24 1.63
N VAL A 103 -1.76 -7.08 1.11
CA VAL A 103 -1.73 -6.80 -0.33
C VAL A 103 -0.74 -7.75 -1.04
N GLY A 104 0.46 -7.93 -0.50
CA GLY A 104 1.44 -8.85 -1.03
C GLY A 104 0.95 -10.29 -1.03
N ALA A 105 0.37 -10.76 0.09
CA ALA A 105 -0.21 -12.10 0.20
C ALA A 105 -1.37 -12.30 -0.77
N ALA A 106 -2.27 -11.33 -0.90
CA ALA A 106 -3.39 -11.39 -1.83
C ALA A 106 -2.90 -11.51 -3.28
N LEU A 107 -1.85 -10.77 -3.66
CA LEU A 107 -1.24 -10.84 -4.98
C LEU A 107 -0.59 -12.22 -5.23
N LEU A 108 0.12 -12.80 -4.25
CA LEU A 108 0.73 -14.13 -4.34
C LEU A 108 -0.31 -15.25 -4.45
N LEU A 109 -1.40 -15.15 -3.68
CA LEU A 109 -2.42 -16.19 -3.60
C LEU A 109 -3.48 -16.06 -4.69
N SER A 110 -3.51 -14.95 -5.42
CA SER A 110 -4.54 -14.65 -6.42
C SER A 110 -4.71 -15.73 -7.50
N ASP A 111 -3.63 -16.41 -7.87
CA ASP A 111 -3.67 -17.49 -8.86
C ASP A 111 -4.43 -18.75 -8.37
N LYS A 112 -4.60 -18.89 -7.06
CA LYS A 112 -5.33 -19.99 -6.44
C LYS A 112 -6.83 -19.72 -6.30
N LEU A 113 -7.24 -18.48 -6.55
CA LEU A 113 -8.64 -18.06 -6.43
C LEU A 113 -9.36 -18.19 -7.78
N GLN A 114 -10.56 -18.76 -7.77
CA GLN A 114 -11.39 -18.85 -8.98
C GLN A 114 -11.86 -17.47 -9.45
N LYS A 115 -12.14 -16.58 -8.52
CA LYS A 115 -12.58 -15.20 -8.77
C LYS A 115 -11.78 -14.24 -7.88
N PRO A 116 -10.54 -13.89 -8.24
CA PRO A 116 -9.67 -13.10 -7.39
C PRO A 116 -10.11 -11.64 -7.23
N LEU A 117 -10.84 -11.08 -8.20
CA LEU A 117 -11.14 -9.65 -8.26
C LEU A 117 -11.88 -9.12 -7.02
N PRO A 118 -12.96 -9.73 -6.50
CA PRO A 118 -13.63 -9.23 -5.29
C PRO A 118 -12.71 -9.25 -4.05
N ALA A 119 -11.95 -10.33 -3.89
CA ALA A 119 -11.01 -10.46 -2.76
C ALA A 119 -9.91 -9.39 -2.84
N LEU A 120 -9.31 -9.20 -4.01
CA LEU A 120 -8.30 -8.17 -4.25
C LEU A 120 -8.86 -6.77 -4.04
N ALA A 121 -10.07 -6.49 -4.52
CA ALA A 121 -10.75 -5.20 -4.33
C ALA A 121 -10.95 -4.89 -2.84
N SER A 122 -11.43 -5.87 -2.07
CA SER A 122 -11.61 -5.72 -0.62
C SER A 122 -10.28 -5.49 0.10
N VAL A 123 -9.26 -6.29 -0.21
CA VAL A 123 -7.93 -6.14 0.43
C VAL A 123 -7.31 -4.80 0.09
N LEU A 124 -7.28 -4.40 -1.20
CA LEU A 124 -6.71 -3.12 -1.61
C LEU A 124 -7.47 -1.94 -1.00
N GLY A 125 -8.79 -1.96 -1.09
CA GLY A 125 -9.63 -0.90 -0.53
C GLY A 125 -9.43 -0.74 0.98
N SER A 126 -9.44 -1.84 1.72
CA SER A 126 -9.21 -1.82 3.18
C SER A 126 -7.80 -1.40 3.56
N ALA A 127 -6.78 -1.92 2.86
CA ALA A 127 -5.39 -1.59 3.12
C ALA A 127 -5.12 -0.09 2.95
N VAL A 128 -5.61 0.49 1.84
CA VAL A 128 -5.47 1.92 1.58
C VAL A 128 -6.33 2.74 2.54
N ALA A 129 -7.52 2.27 2.92
CA ALA A 129 -8.37 2.97 3.88
C ALA A 129 -7.73 3.12 5.27
N VAL A 130 -7.06 2.06 5.77
CA VAL A 130 -6.35 2.13 7.06
C VAL A 130 -5.22 3.16 7.04
N HIS A 131 -4.39 3.17 5.99
CA HIS A 131 -3.34 4.18 5.83
C HIS A 131 -3.90 5.59 5.71
N ALA A 132 -4.90 5.77 4.86
CA ALA A 132 -5.52 7.07 4.64
C ALA A 132 -6.25 7.60 5.89
N MET A 133 -6.78 6.72 6.74
CA MET A 133 -7.37 7.09 8.03
C MET A 133 -6.33 7.75 8.96
N LEU A 134 -5.14 7.16 9.09
CA LEU A 134 -4.06 7.72 9.89
C LEU A 134 -3.68 9.13 9.42
N HIS A 135 -3.54 9.32 8.11
CA HIS A 135 -3.26 10.65 7.55
C HIS A 135 -4.41 11.63 7.70
N GLY A 136 -5.65 11.16 7.67
CA GLY A 136 -6.81 11.98 7.95
C GLY A 136 -6.78 12.55 9.37
N GLN A 137 -6.24 11.80 10.34
CA GLN A 137 -6.07 12.25 11.72
C GLN A 137 -4.96 13.31 11.87
N GLU A 138 -3.85 13.14 11.14
CA GLU A 138 -2.64 13.94 11.29
C GLU A 138 -2.67 15.24 10.46
N ALA A 139 -3.14 15.14 9.22
CA ALA A 139 -3.05 16.22 8.22
C ALA A 139 -4.29 17.10 8.16
N SER A 140 -5.03 17.21 9.26
CA SER A 140 -6.23 18.06 9.32
C SER A 140 -5.85 19.52 9.05
N GLY A 141 -6.11 20.00 7.84
CA GLY A 141 -6.07 21.43 7.52
C GLY A 141 -5.12 21.88 6.41
N SER A 142 -4.17 21.08 5.94
CA SER A 142 -3.25 21.50 4.89
C SER A 142 -3.62 20.94 3.51
N ALA A 143 -4.41 21.68 2.73
CA ALA A 143 -4.75 21.32 1.35
C ALA A 143 -3.50 21.17 0.47
N SER A 144 -2.45 21.95 0.70
CA SER A 144 -1.19 21.87 -0.04
C SER A 144 -0.43 20.57 0.27
N TRP A 145 -0.43 20.11 1.50
CA TRP A 145 0.15 18.83 1.88
C TRP A 145 -0.58 17.68 1.18
N TRP A 146 -1.92 17.67 1.21
CA TRP A 146 -2.72 16.65 0.52
C TRP A 146 -2.48 16.62 -0.98
N LEU A 147 -2.32 17.79 -1.61
CA LEU A 147 -1.99 17.86 -3.03
C LEU A 147 -0.66 17.16 -3.34
N GLY A 148 0.38 17.42 -2.55
CA GLY A 148 1.68 16.76 -2.69
C GLY A 148 1.60 15.26 -2.49
N ALA A 149 0.92 14.81 -1.44
CA ALA A 149 0.75 13.39 -1.14
C ALA A 149 -0.02 12.65 -2.25
N LEU A 150 -1.11 13.25 -2.77
CA LEU A 150 -1.88 12.70 -3.88
C LEU A 150 -1.07 12.59 -5.17
N MET A 151 -0.31 13.63 -5.52
CA MET A 151 0.53 13.63 -6.73
C MET A 151 1.61 12.54 -6.66
N ALA A 152 2.32 12.45 -5.54
CA ALA A 152 3.36 11.44 -5.35
C ALA A 152 2.78 10.02 -5.32
N SER A 153 1.64 9.83 -4.68
CA SER A 153 0.94 8.53 -4.64
C SER A 153 0.46 8.12 -6.03
N ALA A 154 -0.17 9.03 -6.76
CA ALA A 154 -0.63 8.76 -8.13
C ALA A 154 0.53 8.42 -9.08
N LEU A 155 1.66 9.14 -8.95
CA LEU A 155 2.88 8.87 -9.72
C LEU A 155 3.44 7.48 -9.37
N SER A 156 3.56 7.14 -8.10
CA SER A 156 4.08 5.84 -7.64
C SER A 156 3.21 4.69 -8.12
N ILE A 157 1.88 4.81 -8.00
CA ILE A 157 0.93 3.84 -8.53
C ILE A 157 1.03 3.74 -10.05
N GLY A 158 1.07 4.88 -10.76
CA GLY A 158 1.15 4.92 -12.21
C GLY A 158 2.42 4.27 -12.75
N LEU A 159 3.57 4.57 -12.14
CA LEU A 159 4.86 3.97 -12.53
C LEU A 159 4.88 2.46 -12.26
N SER A 160 4.41 2.02 -11.10
CA SER A 160 4.35 0.59 -10.78
C SER A 160 3.32 -0.15 -11.62
N PHE A 161 2.19 0.47 -11.96
CA PHE A 161 1.22 -0.07 -12.92
C PHE A 161 1.85 -0.24 -14.30
N ALA A 162 2.53 0.80 -14.82
CA ALA A 162 3.19 0.73 -16.13
C ALA A 162 4.29 -0.33 -16.14
N ALA A 163 5.13 -0.37 -15.11
CA ALA A 163 6.16 -1.40 -14.95
C ALA A 163 5.56 -2.80 -14.85
N GLY A 164 4.51 -2.97 -14.05
CA GLY A 164 3.82 -4.25 -13.86
C GLY A 164 3.23 -4.83 -15.15
N ARG A 165 2.77 -3.97 -16.06
CA ARG A 165 2.31 -4.37 -17.40
C ARG A 165 3.42 -5.00 -18.25
N GLN A 166 4.66 -4.67 -17.99
CA GLN A 166 5.83 -5.16 -18.72
C GLN A 166 6.50 -6.36 -18.03
N LEU A 167 6.23 -6.57 -16.75
CA LEU A 167 6.82 -7.66 -15.98
C LEU A 167 6.15 -9.01 -16.30
N SER A 168 6.97 -10.08 -16.36
CA SER A 168 6.45 -11.45 -16.43
C SER A 168 5.74 -11.83 -15.12
N GLN A 169 4.86 -12.84 -15.17
CA GLN A 169 4.19 -13.36 -13.95
C GLN A 169 5.19 -13.74 -12.85
N ARG A 170 6.34 -14.31 -13.20
CA ARG A 170 7.38 -14.67 -12.21
C ARG A 170 7.94 -13.43 -11.49
N MET A 171 8.18 -12.37 -12.22
CA MET A 171 8.66 -11.12 -11.63
C MET A 171 7.61 -10.50 -10.71
N ASN A 172 6.34 -10.52 -11.11
CA ASN A 172 5.25 -10.06 -10.26
C ASN A 172 5.12 -10.88 -8.97
N GLN A 173 5.33 -12.20 -9.03
CA GLN A 173 5.32 -13.06 -7.85
C GLN A 173 6.48 -12.75 -6.89
N LEU A 174 7.69 -12.50 -7.42
CA LEU A 174 8.83 -12.09 -6.59
C LEU A 174 8.58 -10.75 -5.93
N ALA A 175 8.07 -9.78 -6.68
CA ALA A 175 7.72 -8.47 -6.12
C ALA A 175 6.67 -8.57 -5.00
N ALA A 176 5.65 -9.42 -5.18
CA ALA A 176 4.66 -9.68 -4.14
C ALA A 176 5.28 -10.30 -2.88
N GLY A 177 6.25 -11.19 -3.03
CA GLY A 177 6.96 -11.81 -1.91
C GLY A 177 7.76 -10.82 -1.06
N VAL A 178 8.18 -9.71 -1.63
CA VAL A 178 8.83 -8.61 -0.87
C VAL A 178 7.81 -7.80 -0.06
N LEU A 179 6.53 -7.79 -0.49
CA LEU A 179 5.46 -7.05 0.17
C LEU A 179 4.81 -7.83 1.35
N VAL A 180 5.03 -9.14 1.43
CA VAL A 180 4.54 -10.02 2.51
C VAL A 180 5.56 -10.19 3.60
#